data_7dbcbab3580747424f314b9c9f87ee39
#
_entry.id   7dbcbab3580747424f314b9c9f87ee39
#
_cell.length_a   1.000
_cell.length_b   1.000
_cell.length_c   1.000
_cell.angle_alpha   90.00
_cell.angle_beta   90.00
_cell.angle_gamma   90.00
#
_symmetry.space_group_name_H-M   'P 1'
#
loop_
_entity.id
_entity.type
_entity.pdbx_description
1 polymer ?
#
loop_
_entity_poly.entity_id
_entity_poly.type
_entity_poly.pdbx_seq_one_letter_code
_entity_poly.pdbx_strand_id
1 'polypeptide(L)'
;KAVFEQKKAFDILVVDDNSPDKTSDIVVKLQETYPNRLFLEKRTGKNGLGTAYIHGFKWAISKGYDYIMEMDADFSHNPIDLIRLYNSCAKEGADLSIGSRYSKGVNVVNWPMKRVLLSYFASKYVRFITRIPIHDTTAGFVCYQRHVLETINLDNIKFVGYAFQIEMKFKAWKHA
;
A
#
# COMPACT_ATOMS: atom_id res chain seq x y z
N LYS A 1 -8.70 -10.12 9.66
CA LYS A 1 -8.36 -10.82 10.94
C LYS A 1 -6.86 -10.96 11.10
N ALA A 2 -6.13 -11.59 10.17
CA ALA A 2 -4.68 -11.86 10.29
C ALA A 2 -3.81 -10.64 10.64
N VAL A 3 -4.18 -9.43 10.22
CA VAL A 3 -3.49 -8.20 10.61
C VAL A 3 -3.71 -7.87 12.09
N PHE A 4 -4.91 -8.09 12.63
CA PHE A 4 -5.22 -7.85 14.05
C PHE A 4 -4.55 -8.85 14.99
N GLU A 5 -4.13 -10.00 14.49
CA GLU A 5 -3.40 -11.05 15.23
C GLU A 5 -1.91 -10.73 15.37
N GLN A 6 -1.41 -9.66 14.71
CA GLN A 6 -0.02 -9.28 14.82
C GLN A 6 0.30 -8.69 16.20
N LYS A 7 1.56 -8.88 16.67
CA LYS A 7 2.04 -8.38 17.98
C LYS A 7 1.93 -6.87 18.12
N LYS A 8 2.03 -6.12 17.03
CA LYS A 8 1.81 -4.67 17.01
C LYS A 8 0.36 -4.37 16.68
N ALA A 9 -0.20 -3.42 17.40
CA ALA A 9 -1.54 -2.92 17.10
C ALA A 9 -1.52 -2.09 15.80
N PHE A 10 -2.23 -2.56 14.78
CA PHE A 10 -2.51 -1.85 13.54
C PHE A 10 -4.00 -1.52 13.48
N ASP A 11 -4.33 -0.33 13.06
CA ASP A 11 -5.68 0.03 12.64
C ASP A 11 -5.81 -0.24 11.14
N ILE A 12 -7.01 -0.59 10.70
CA ILE A 12 -7.26 -0.95 9.30
C ILE A 12 -8.34 -0.04 8.76
N LEU A 13 -8.06 0.61 7.64
CA LEU A 13 -9.05 1.24 6.80
C LEU A 13 -9.30 0.37 5.57
N VAL A 14 -10.54 0.00 5.35
CA VAL A 14 -11.01 -0.59 4.09
C VAL A 14 -11.66 0.52 3.27
N VAL A 15 -11.14 0.74 2.06
CA VAL A 15 -11.77 1.63 1.08
C VAL A 15 -12.49 0.77 0.07
N ASP A 16 -13.80 0.83 0.03
CA ASP A 16 -14.65 0.01 -0.82
C ASP A 16 -15.34 0.84 -1.91
N ASP A 17 -15.10 0.49 -3.16
CA ASP A 17 -15.61 1.16 -4.35
C ASP A 17 -16.99 0.62 -4.79
N ASN A 18 -17.88 0.41 -3.83
CA ASN A 18 -19.21 -0.16 -4.05
C ASN A 18 -19.13 -1.58 -4.64
N SER A 19 -18.39 -2.43 -3.99
CA SER A 19 -18.21 -3.84 -4.40
C SER A 19 -19.53 -4.59 -4.39
N PRO A 20 -19.90 -5.30 -5.47
CA PRO A 20 -21.18 -5.99 -5.60
C PRO A 20 -21.26 -7.28 -4.75
N ASP A 21 -20.14 -7.78 -4.24
CA ASP A 21 -19.99 -9.02 -3.47
C ASP A 21 -20.26 -8.86 -1.96
N LYS A 22 -20.85 -7.71 -1.56
CA LYS A 22 -21.15 -7.39 -0.15
C LYS A 22 -19.92 -7.28 0.76
N THR A 23 -18.77 -6.97 0.21
CA THR A 23 -17.53 -6.72 0.98
C THR A 23 -17.78 -5.70 2.10
N SER A 24 -18.45 -4.59 1.83
CA SER A 24 -18.81 -3.59 2.83
C SER A 24 -19.63 -4.16 4.00
N ASP A 25 -20.59 -5.05 3.75
CA ASP A 25 -21.43 -5.64 4.80
C ASP A 25 -20.61 -6.54 5.73
N ILE A 26 -19.62 -7.26 5.15
CA ILE A 26 -18.69 -8.09 5.92
C ILE A 26 -17.82 -7.20 6.81
N VAL A 27 -17.33 -6.07 6.29
CA VAL A 27 -16.50 -5.13 7.07
C VAL A 27 -17.29 -4.53 8.21
N VAL A 28 -18.56 -4.10 7.97
CA VAL A 28 -19.45 -3.56 9.02
C VAL A 28 -19.62 -4.56 10.16
N LYS A 29 -19.89 -5.83 9.85
CA LYS A 29 -19.99 -6.88 10.89
C LYS A 29 -18.67 -7.08 11.66
N LEU A 30 -17.54 -6.97 10.98
CA LEU A 30 -16.24 -7.09 11.63
C LEU A 30 -15.90 -5.89 12.52
N GLN A 31 -16.46 -4.71 12.26
CA GLN A 31 -16.30 -3.54 13.12
C GLN A 31 -16.88 -3.77 14.53
N GLU A 32 -17.90 -4.62 14.67
CA GLU A 32 -18.41 -5.04 15.99
C GLU A 32 -17.36 -5.80 16.80
N THR A 33 -16.50 -6.57 16.12
CA THR A 33 -15.41 -7.33 16.75
C THR A 33 -14.16 -6.46 17.00
N TYR A 34 -13.93 -5.46 16.15
CA TYR A 34 -12.76 -4.59 16.20
C TYR A 34 -13.16 -3.10 16.28
N PRO A 35 -13.90 -2.68 17.33
CA PRO A 35 -14.36 -1.30 17.47
C PRO A 35 -13.16 -0.35 17.55
N ASN A 36 -13.27 0.80 16.89
CA ASN A 36 -12.24 1.84 16.84
C ASN A 36 -10.87 1.40 16.26
N ARG A 37 -10.83 0.24 15.61
CA ARG A 37 -9.62 -0.28 14.95
C ARG A 37 -9.83 -0.71 13.51
N LEU A 38 -11.08 -0.98 13.12
CA LEU A 38 -11.47 -1.27 11.75
C LEU A 38 -12.39 -0.16 11.25
N PHE A 39 -11.99 0.48 10.18
CA PHE A 39 -12.72 1.58 9.55
C PHE A 39 -13.12 1.22 8.14
N LEU A 40 -14.22 1.78 7.67
CA LEU A 40 -14.76 1.57 6.34
C LEU A 40 -15.10 2.91 5.69
N GLU A 41 -14.49 3.16 4.55
CA GLU A 41 -14.85 4.27 3.66
C GLU A 41 -15.49 3.70 2.39
N LYS A 42 -16.77 4.02 2.19
CA LYS A 42 -17.52 3.62 0.99
C LYS A 42 -17.44 4.74 -0.05
N ARG A 43 -17.03 4.41 -1.26
CA ARG A 43 -17.06 5.33 -2.38
C ARG A 43 -18.17 4.95 -3.36
N THR A 44 -18.64 5.90 -4.15
CA THR A 44 -19.79 5.70 -5.05
C THR A 44 -19.51 4.82 -6.26
N GLY A 45 -18.22 4.52 -6.57
CA GLY A 45 -17.84 3.67 -7.69
C GLY A 45 -16.34 3.61 -7.94
N LYS A 46 -15.95 2.76 -8.89
CA LYS A 46 -14.56 2.50 -9.26
C LYS A 46 -13.97 3.66 -10.08
N ASN A 47 -13.11 4.45 -9.46
CA ASN A 47 -12.35 5.53 -10.10
C ASN A 47 -10.87 5.18 -10.32
N GLY A 48 -10.53 3.90 -10.23
CA GLY A 48 -9.18 3.37 -10.33
C GLY A 48 -8.49 3.20 -8.97
N LEU A 49 -7.58 2.22 -8.92
CA LEU A 49 -6.89 1.78 -7.71
C LEU A 49 -6.16 2.95 -7.00
N GLY A 50 -5.43 3.75 -7.76
CA GLY A 50 -4.68 4.89 -7.20
C GLY A 50 -5.56 5.90 -6.47
N THR A 51 -6.78 6.15 -6.97
CA THR A 51 -7.70 7.06 -6.28
C THR A 51 -8.21 6.52 -4.95
N ALA A 52 -8.32 5.19 -4.82
CA ALA A 52 -8.66 4.54 -3.55
C ALA A 52 -7.53 4.70 -2.53
N TYR A 53 -6.29 4.49 -2.94
CA TYR A 53 -5.12 4.70 -2.08
C TYR A 53 -4.98 6.17 -1.66
N ILE A 54 -5.12 7.12 -2.59
CA ILE A 54 -5.09 8.56 -2.26
C ILE A 54 -6.16 8.92 -1.23
N HIS A 55 -7.38 8.41 -1.39
CA HIS A 55 -8.45 8.60 -0.42
C HIS A 55 -8.05 8.06 0.96
N GLY A 56 -7.54 6.83 1.02
CA GLY A 56 -7.06 6.21 2.26
C GLY A 56 -5.90 6.97 2.91
N PHE A 57 -4.94 7.45 2.13
CA PHE A 57 -3.82 8.24 2.64
C PHE A 57 -4.30 9.56 3.25
N LYS A 58 -5.17 10.31 2.57
CA LYS A 58 -5.75 11.55 3.09
C LYS A 58 -6.53 11.32 4.37
N TRP A 59 -7.33 10.25 4.42
CA TRP A 59 -8.04 9.85 5.63
C TRP A 59 -7.06 9.57 6.78
N ALA A 60 -6.03 8.77 6.56
CA ALA A 60 -5.05 8.42 7.58
C ALA A 60 -4.27 9.65 8.09
N ILE A 61 -3.85 10.56 7.19
CA ILE A 61 -3.22 11.83 7.55
C ILE A 61 -4.17 12.66 8.43
N SER A 62 -5.45 12.78 8.06
CA SER A 62 -6.44 13.55 8.81
C SER A 62 -6.72 12.99 10.22
N LYS A 63 -6.51 11.69 10.41
CA LYS A 63 -6.63 11.00 11.71
C LYS A 63 -5.34 11.04 12.53
N GLY A 64 -4.26 11.60 12.00
CA GLY A 64 -3.02 11.80 12.73
C GLY A 64 -2.12 10.55 12.79
N TYR A 65 -2.26 9.58 11.89
CA TYR A 65 -1.36 8.43 11.84
C TYR A 65 0.04 8.84 11.35
N ASP A 66 1.08 8.40 12.05
CA ASP A 66 2.48 8.70 11.72
C ASP A 66 3.06 7.76 10.66
N TYR A 67 2.58 6.52 10.63
CA TYR A 67 2.99 5.48 9.67
C TYR A 67 1.77 4.94 8.97
N ILE A 68 1.75 5.02 7.65
CA ILE A 68 0.61 4.67 6.81
C ILE A 68 1.06 3.58 5.84
N MET A 69 0.31 2.48 5.81
CA MET A 69 0.63 1.33 4.99
C MET A 69 -0.44 1.06 3.97
N GLU A 70 -0.02 0.59 2.81
CA GLU A 70 -0.88 0.00 1.79
C GLU A 70 -0.61 -1.49 1.65
N MET A 71 -1.67 -2.26 1.47
CA MET A 71 -1.60 -3.71 1.29
C MET A 71 -2.82 -4.19 0.51
N ASP A 72 -2.61 -5.07 -0.47
CA ASP A 72 -3.71 -5.73 -1.16
C ASP A 72 -4.38 -6.78 -0.25
N ALA A 73 -5.69 -6.95 -0.37
CA ALA A 73 -6.49 -7.83 0.50
C ALA A 73 -6.69 -9.26 -0.07
N ASP A 74 -5.88 -9.65 -1.06
CA ASP A 74 -5.98 -10.92 -1.79
C ASP A 74 -5.00 -12.01 -1.31
N PHE A 75 -4.38 -11.81 -0.15
CA PHE A 75 -3.32 -12.65 0.42
C PHE A 75 -2.05 -12.77 -0.44
N SER A 76 -1.84 -11.91 -1.42
CA SER A 76 -0.56 -11.82 -2.12
C SER A 76 0.58 -11.31 -1.23
N HIS A 77 0.23 -10.65 -0.12
CA HIS A 77 1.15 -10.15 0.90
C HIS A 77 0.92 -10.84 2.24
N ASN A 78 2.01 -11.24 2.90
CA ASN A 78 1.93 -11.86 4.22
C ASN A 78 1.78 -10.77 5.30
N PRO A 79 0.69 -10.78 6.11
CA PRO A 79 0.50 -9.80 7.17
C PRO A 79 1.62 -9.74 8.22
N ILE A 80 2.39 -10.80 8.40
CA ILE A 80 3.52 -10.83 9.35
C ILE A 80 4.63 -9.83 8.97
N ASP A 81 4.76 -9.52 7.68
CA ASP A 81 5.76 -8.57 7.18
C ASP A 81 5.41 -7.11 7.47
N LEU A 82 4.16 -6.79 7.87
CA LEU A 82 3.79 -5.45 8.31
C LEU A 82 4.69 -4.93 9.43
N ILE A 83 5.06 -5.80 10.38
CA ILE A 83 5.94 -5.43 11.49
C ILE A 83 7.33 -5.07 10.99
N ARG A 84 7.84 -5.76 9.97
CA ARG A 84 9.15 -5.49 9.37
C ARG A 84 9.16 -4.15 8.65
N LEU A 85 8.13 -3.90 7.84
CA LEU A 85 7.96 -2.63 7.13
C LEU A 85 7.85 -1.46 8.12
N TYR A 86 7.02 -1.63 9.16
CA TYR A 86 6.89 -0.64 10.23
C TYR A 86 8.23 -0.36 10.90
N ASN A 87 8.97 -1.39 11.32
CA ASN A 87 10.23 -1.23 12.01
C ASN A 87 11.28 -0.52 11.15
N SER A 88 11.31 -0.78 9.85
CA SER A 88 12.22 -0.10 8.93
C SER A 88 11.96 1.42 8.91
N CYS A 89 10.71 1.86 8.90
CA CYS A 89 10.41 3.28 9.00
C CYS A 89 10.58 3.83 10.41
N ALA A 90 10.04 3.14 11.44
CA ALA A 90 9.94 3.69 12.78
C ALA A 90 11.22 3.59 13.61
N LYS A 91 12.08 2.61 13.33
CA LYS A 91 13.30 2.36 14.12
C LYS A 91 14.59 2.57 13.32
N GLU A 92 14.56 2.30 12.02
CA GLU A 92 15.73 2.40 11.15
C GLU A 92 15.76 3.73 10.38
N GLY A 93 14.70 4.55 10.48
CA GLY A 93 14.62 5.89 9.94
C GLY A 93 14.38 5.97 8.43
N ALA A 94 13.88 4.88 7.81
CA ALA A 94 13.52 4.91 6.40
C ALA A 94 12.25 5.75 6.17
N ASP A 95 12.26 6.68 5.22
CA ASP A 95 11.11 7.49 4.83
C ASP A 95 9.97 6.65 4.27
N LEU A 96 10.33 5.60 3.53
CA LEU A 96 9.42 4.55 3.09
C LEU A 96 10.10 3.18 3.10
N SER A 97 9.34 2.12 3.33
CA SER A 97 9.80 0.75 3.20
C SER A 97 8.87 -0.06 2.30
N ILE A 98 9.44 -0.95 1.49
CA ILE A 98 8.73 -1.67 0.43
C ILE A 98 8.85 -3.17 0.65
N GLY A 99 7.72 -3.87 0.73
CA GLY A 99 7.64 -5.32 0.67
C GLY A 99 7.94 -5.81 -0.75
N SER A 100 9.23 -5.86 -1.08
CA SER A 100 9.67 -6.23 -2.43
C SER A 100 9.45 -7.70 -2.73
N ARG A 101 8.88 -7.98 -3.89
CA ARG A 101 8.69 -9.34 -4.40
C ARG A 101 10.00 -10.02 -4.81
N TYR A 102 11.06 -9.25 -4.96
CA TYR A 102 12.34 -9.69 -5.53
C TYR A 102 13.51 -9.63 -4.54
N SER A 103 13.26 -9.26 -3.29
CA SER A 103 14.27 -9.26 -2.23
C SER A 103 14.49 -10.67 -1.72
N LYS A 104 15.65 -11.25 -1.94
CA LYS A 104 16.01 -12.65 -1.60
C LYS A 104 15.21 -13.72 -2.38
N GLY A 105 14.98 -13.52 -3.68
CA GLY A 105 14.23 -14.43 -4.54
C GLY A 105 12.88 -13.88 -4.96
N VAL A 106 12.02 -14.73 -5.52
CA VAL A 106 10.67 -14.35 -5.93
C VAL A 106 9.70 -14.69 -4.81
N ASN A 107 9.18 -13.66 -4.14
CA ASN A 107 8.26 -13.78 -3.00
C ASN A 107 6.84 -13.40 -3.42
N VAL A 108 6.25 -14.16 -4.34
CA VAL A 108 4.86 -13.99 -4.78
C VAL A 108 4.11 -15.31 -4.61
N VAL A 109 2.88 -15.22 -4.12
CA VAL A 109 1.99 -16.36 -3.96
C VAL A 109 1.02 -16.39 -5.13
N ASN A 110 0.85 -17.56 -5.76
CA ASN A 110 -0.12 -17.81 -6.82
C ASN A 110 -0.01 -16.93 -8.09
N TRP A 111 1.18 -16.38 -8.42
CA TRP A 111 1.36 -15.66 -9.67
C TRP A 111 1.86 -16.56 -10.79
N PRO A 112 1.24 -16.52 -11.98
CA PRO A 112 1.81 -17.15 -13.16
C PRO A 112 3.20 -16.58 -13.48
N MET A 113 4.14 -17.41 -13.92
CA MET A 113 5.52 -17.00 -14.24
C MET A 113 5.58 -15.82 -15.22
N LYS A 114 4.68 -15.78 -16.20
CA LYS A 114 4.59 -14.65 -17.15
C LYS A 114 4.35 -13.31 -16.45
N ARG A 115 3.49 -13.27 -15.42
CA ARG A 115 3.21 -12.07 -14.62
C ARG A 115 4.43 -11.65 -13.80
N VAL A 116 5.15 -12.61 -13.23
CA VAL A 116 6.39 -12.36 -12.48
C VAL A 116 7.44 -11.70 -13.38
N LEU A 117 7.70 -12.31 -14.55
CA LEU A 117 8.67 -11.79 -15.51
C LEU A 117 8.28 -10.40 -16.01
N LEU A 118 7.01 -10.19 -16.38
CA LEU A 118 6.53 -8.88 -16.83
C LEU A 118 6.76 -7.81 -15.76
N SER A 119 6.41 -8.08 -14.51
CA SER A 119 6.59 -7.15 -13.39
C SER A 119 8.08 -6.86 -13.12
N TYR A 120 8.94 -7.88 -13.19
CA TYR A 120 10.38 -7.74 -13.02
C TYR A 120 11.00 -6.85 -14.12
N PHE A 121 10.68 -7.14 -15.38
CA PHE A 121 11.19 -6.34 -16.50
C PHE A 121 10.60 -4.93 -16.51
N ALA A 122 9.34 -4.75 -16.14
CA ALA A 122 8.73 -3.43 -15.97
C ALA A 122 9.52 -2.60 -14.93
N SER A 123 9.85 -3.19 -13.77
CA SER A 123 10.64 -2.50 -12.76
C SER A 123 12.06 -2.17 -13.24
N LYS A 124 12.70 -3.06 -14.00
CA LYS A 124 14.01 -2.77 -14.63
C LYS A 124 13.93 -1.62 -15.63
N TYR A 125 12.91 -1.62 -16.49
CA TYR A 125 12.68 -0.56 -17.47
C TYR A 125 12.46 0.79 -16.79
N VAL A 126 11.58 0.85 -15.77
CA VAL A 126 11.34 2.06 -14.99
C VAL A 126 12.63 2.58 -14.37
N ARG A 127 13.43 1.72 -13.75
CA ARG A 127 14.72 2.10 -13.15
C ARG A 127 15.70 2.65 -14.18
N PHE A 128 15.76 2.05 -15.35
CA PHE A 128 16.63 2.52 -16.45
C PHE A 128 16.25 3.94 -16.89
N ILE A 129 14.96 4.21 -17.08
CA ILE A 129 14.48 5.52 -17.53
C ILE A 129 14.55 6.57 -16.42
N THR A 130 14.09 6.24 -15.20
CA THR A 130 13.93 7.21 -14.11
C THR A 130 15.16 7.32 -13.21
N ARG A 131 16.07 6.35 -13.28
CA ARG A 131 17.24 6.18 -12.39
C ARG A 131 16.87 6.03 -10.92
N ILE A 132 15.61 5.67 -10.61
CA ILE A 132 15.16 5.42 -9.24
C ILE A 132 15.91 4.23 -8.64
N PRO A 133 16.44 4.30 -7.40
CA PRO A 133 17.19 3.21 -6.78
C PRO A 133 16.31 2.06 -6.27
N ILE A 134 14.99 2.15 -6.40
CA ILE A 134 14.02 1.19 -5.90
C ILE A 134 13.93 -0.02 -6.84
N HIS A 135 14.15 -1.23 -6.31
CA HIS A 135 14.17 -2.47 -7.10
C HIS A 135 12.79 -2.94 -7.55
N ASP A 136 11.76 -2.79 -6.72
CA ASP A 136 10.39 -3.18 -7.03
C ASP A 136 9.49 -1.94 -7.09
N THR A 137 9.49 -1.29 -8.25
CA THR A 137 8.77 -0.02 -8.45
C THR A 137 7.25 -0.17 -8.50
N THR A 138 6.76 -1.39 -8.76
CA THR A 138 5.32 -1.68 -8.90
C THR A 138 4.72 -2.42 -7.69
N ALA A 139 5.49 -2.60 -6.60
CA ALA A 139 4.96 -3.22 -5.38
C ALA A 139 3.86 -2.37 -4.74
N GLY A 140 2.75 -3.00 -4.34
CA GLY A 140 1.64 -2.37 -3.61
C GLY A 140 1.65 -2.68 -2.11
N PHE A 141 2.78 -3.11 -1.55
CA PHE A 141 2.97 -3.36 -0.13
C PHE A 141 4.05 -2.42 0.39
N VAL A 142 3.63 -1.28 0.93
CA VAL A 142 4.53 -0.17 1.29
C VAL A 142 4.11 0.42 2.63
N CYS A 143 5.08 0.81 3.43
CA CYS A 143 4.91 1.68 4.59
C CYS A 143 5.53 3.03 4.28
N TYR A 144 4.80 4.09 4.52
CA TYR A 144 5.25 5.48 4.41
C TYR A 144 5.27 6.14 5.78
N GLN A 145 6.24 6.99 6.04
CA GLN A 145 6.12 8.00 7.08
C GLN A 145 5.13 9.09 6.62
N ARG A 146 4.36 9.67 7.55
CA ARG A 146 3.35 10.71 7.24
C ARG A 146 3.93 11.85 6.43
N HIS A 147 5.08 12.39 6.84
CA HIS A 147 5.69 13.54 6.19
C HIS A 147 5.96 13.31 4.71
N VAL A 148 6.28 12.07 4.30
CA VAL A 148 6.49 11.71 2.89
C VAL A 148 5.20 11.90 2.08
N LEU A 149 4.07 11.42 2.60
CA LEU A 149 2.77 11.56 1.94
C LEU A 149 2.30 13.02 1.89
N GLU A 150 2.59 13.80 2.92
CA GLU A 150 2.31 15.24 2.96
C GLU A 150 3.16 16.02 1.93
N THR A 151 4.42 15.62 1.77
CA THR A 151 5.35 16.27 0.81
C THR A 151 5.01 15.94 -0.65
N ILE A 152 4.51 14.73 -0.94
CA ILE A 152 4.24 14.26 -2.32
C ILE A 152 3.16 15.08 -3.02
N ASN A 153 2.31 15.81 -2.33
CA ASN A 153 1.11 16.45 -2.89
C ASN A 153 0.20 15.45 -3.63
N LEU A 154 -0.58 14.70 -2.85
CA LEU A 154 -1.44 13.59 -3.32
C LEU A 154 -2.47 14.03 -4.38
N ASP A 155 -2.85 15.33 -4.42
CA ASP A 155 -3.77 15.85 -5.43
C ASP A 155 -3.16 15.95 -6.83
N ASN A 156 -1.84 15.95 -6.92
CA ASN A 156 -1.10 16.04 -8.18
C ASN A 156 -0.61 14.68 -8.70
N ILE A 157 -1.13 13.56 -8.16
CA ILE A 157 -0.89 12.23 -8.69
C ILE A 157 -1.70 12.04 -9.97
N LYS A 158 -1.02 11.68 -11.06
CA LYS A 158 -1.61 11.61 -12.41
C LYS A 158 -2.12 10.22 -12.77
N PHE A 159 -1.45 9.17 -12.27
CA PHE A 159 -1.75 7.80 -12.65
C PHE A 159 -2.69 7.13 -11.64
N VAL A 160 -3.72 6.46 -12.14
CA VAL A 160 -4.75 5.80 -11.32
C VAL A 160 -4.69 4.27 -11.36
N GLY A 161 -3.92 3.71 -12.29
CA GLY A 161 -3.70 2.26 -12.45
C GLY A 161 -2.36 1.78 -11.88
N TYR A 162 -1.76 0.76 -12.49
CA TYR A 162 -0.47 0.20 -12.03
C TYR A 162 0.67 1.21 -11.97
N ALA A 163 0.66 2.23 -12.83
CA ALA A 163 1.67 3.29 -12.82
C ALA A 163 1.57 4.21 -11.58
N PHE A 164 0.45 4.18 -10.85
CA PHE A 164 0.31 4.86 -9.57
C PHE A 164 1.45 4.51 -8.60
N GLN A 165 1.74 3.23 -8.44
CA GLN A 165 2.80 2.76 -7.55
C GLN A 165 4.19 3.29 -7.93
N ILE A 166 4.44 3.41 -9.23
CA ILE A 166 5.69 3.96 -9.76
C ILE A 166 5.77 5.46 -9.45
N GLU A 167 4.69 6.20 -9.72
CA GLU A 167 4.64 7.65 -9.48
C GLU A 167 4.82 7.98 -8.00
N MET A 168 4.14 7.27 -7.10
CA MET A 168 4.26 7.44 -5.66
C MET A 168 5.70 7.28 -5.19
N LYS A 169 6.35 6.18 -5.57
CA LYS A 169 7.75 5.91 -5.19
C LYS A 169 8.73 6.90 -5.82
N PHE A 170 8.47 7.30 -7.06
CA PHE A 170 9.32 8.28 -7.73
C PHE A 170 9.24 9.66 -7.04
N LYS A 171 8.03 10.11 -6.69
CA LYS A 171 7.84 11.36 -5.96
C LYS A 171 8.41 11.29 -4.54
N ALA A 172 8.20 10.18 -3.82
CA ALA A 172 8.81 9.96 -2.52
C ALA A 172 10.34 10.08 -2.61
N TRP A 173 10.97 9.39 -3.55
CA TRP A 173 12.44 9.46 -3.73
C TRP A 173 12.95 10.85 -4.12
N LYS A 174 12.15 11.64 -4.81
CA LYS A 174 12.56 12.98 -5.28
C LYS A 174 12.38 14.06 -4.24
N HIS A 175 11.46 13.90 -3.29
CA HIS A 175 11.01 14.97 -2.40
C HIS A 175 11.12 14.63 -0.90
N ALA A 176 11.43 13.38 -0.55
CA ALA A 176 11.69 12.96 0.84
C ALA A 176 13.14 13.18 1.26
#